data_c571ae73b9215543d71a22cfa183043e
#
_entry.id   c571ae73b9215543d71a22cfa183043e
#
_cell.length_a   1.000
_cell.length_b   1.000
_cell.length_c   1.000
_cell.angle_alpha   90.00
_cell.angle_beta   90.00
_cell.angle_gamma   90.00
#
_symmetry.space_group_name_H-M   'P 1'
#
loop_
_entity.id
_entity.type
_entity.pdbx_description
1 polymer ?
#
loop_
_entity_poly.entity_id
_entity_poly.type
_entity_poly.pdbx_seq_one_letter_code
_entity_poly.pdbx_strand_id
1 'polypeptide(L)' 'MSQRLDFDTVCPNNHNLTVSFTREEFEDALKAGALVFHCNTCETNWPPSSEEIARFRKEFEKEGK' A
#
# COMPACT_ATOMS: atom_id res chain seq x y z
N MET A 1 -11.02 16.65 1.59
CA MET A 1 -11.38 15.34 1.09
C MET A 1 -10.18 14.50 0.75
N SER A 2 -10.20 13.26 1.20
CA SER A 2 -9.10 12.37 0.93
C SER A 2 -9.20 11.78 -0.47
N GLN A 3 -8.09 11.71 -1.16
CA GLN A 3 -8.01 11.14 -2.47
C GLN A 3 -7.40 9.74 -2.38
N ARG A 4 -8.08 8.78 -3.00
CA ARG A 4 -7.59 7.40 -2.98
C ARG A 4 -6.64 7.18 -4.15
N LEU A 5 -5.48 6.63 -3.86
CA LEU A 5 -4.48 6.33 -4.87
C LEU A 5 -4.38 4.83 -5.07
N ASP A 6 -4.07 4.44 -6.29
CA ASP A 6 -3.87 3.04 -6.65
C ASP A 6 -2.38 2.78 -6.81
N PHE A 7 -1.93 1.64 -6.26
CA PHE A 7 -0.52 1.25 -6.33
C PHE A 7 -0.42 -0.17 -6.85
N ASP A 8 0.53 -0.41 -7.74
CA ASP A 8 0.81 -1.74 -8.22
C ASP A 8 1.83 -2.40 -7.31
N THR A 9 1.57 -3.65 -6.96
CA THR A 9 2.50 -4.40 -6.14
C THR A 9 2.46 -5.86 -6.56
N VAL A 10 3.36 -6.66 -5.99
CA VAL A 10 3.49 -8.07 -6.34
C VAL A 10 3.54 -8.87 -5.06
N CYS A 11 2.74 -9.92 -4.98
CA CYS A 11 2.76 -10.77 -3.79
C CYS A 11 4.00 -11.67 -3.80
N PRO A 12 4.33 -12.31 -2.66
CA PRO A 12 5.51 -13.17 -2.61
C PRO A 12 5.50 -14.33 -3.60
N ASN A 13 4.34 -14.65 -4.14
CA ASN A 13 4.21 -15.71 -5.15
C ASN A 13 4.18 -15.15 -6.56
N ASN A 14 4.62 -13.92 -6.75
CA ASN A 14 4.74 -13.26 -8.06
C ASN A 14 3.42 -12.98 -8.76
N HIS A 15 2.36 -12.79 -8.00
CA HIS A 15 1.09 -12.37 -8.59
C HIS A 15 1.00 -10.85 -8.56
N ASN A 16 0.72 -10.26 -9.70
CA ASN A 16 0.55 -8.82 -9.78
C ASN A 16 -0.81 -8.44 -9.22
N LEU A 17 -0.85 -7.37 -8.45
CA LEU A 17 -2.11 -6.88 -7.92
C LEU A 17 -2.03 -5.38 -7.72
N THR A 18 -3.20 -4.78 -7.56
CA THR A 18 -3.31 -3.36 -7.32
C THR A 18 -3.96 -3.15 -5.96
N VAL A 19 -3.38 -2.29 -5.16
CA VAL A 19 -3.95 -1.91 -3.87
C VAL A 19 -4.28 -0.43 -3.92
N SER A 20 -5.30 -0.03 -3.17
CA SER A 20 -5.66 1.38 -3.12
C SER A 20 -6.02 1.78 -1.71
N PHE A 21 -5.63 2.99 -1.34
CA PHE A 21 -5.97 3.55 -0.05
C PHE A 21 -5.73 5.05 -0.06
N THR A 22 -6.32 5.73 0.93
CA THR A 22 -6.12 7.16 1.09
C THR A 22 -4.86 7.38 1.92
N ARG A 23 -4.39 8.62 1.90
CA ARG A 23 -3.23 8.98 2.73
C ARG A 23 -3.49 8.70 4.20
N GLU A 24 -4.68 9.03 4.67
CA GLU A 24 -5.03 8.80 6.06
C GLU A 24 -5.02 7.33 6.41
N GLU A 25 -5.60 6.50 5.54
CA GLU A 25 -5.60 5.06 5.76
C GLU A 25 -4.19 4.51 5.82
N PHE A 26 -3.33 4.98 4.91
CA PHE A 26 -1.96 4.55 4.86
C PHE A 26 -1.20 4.92 6.14
N GLU A 27 -1.30 6.18 6.56
CA GLU A 27 -0.59 6.65 7.74
C GLU A 27 -1.09 5.96 9.01
N ASP A 28 -2.40 5.81 9.12
CA ASP A 28 -2.98 5.16 10.29
C ASP A 28 -2.54 3.70 10.40
N ALA A 29 -2.53 3.00 9.28
CA ALA A 29 -2.12 1.60 9.28
C ALA A 29 -0.64 1.46 9.62
N LEU A 30 0.19 2.39 9.14
CA LEU A 30 1.61 2.38 9.46
C LEU A 30 1.83 2.61 10.96
N LYS A 31 1.12 3.57 11.54
CA LYS A 31 1.25 3.86 12.96
C LYS A 31 0.85 2.68 13.81
N ALA A 32 -0.21 2.01 13.41
CA ALA A 32 -0.70 0.85 14.15
C ALA A 32 0.12 -0.41 13.91
N GLY A 33 1.03 -0.37 12.93
CA GLY A 33 1.78 -1.55 12.54
C GLY A 33 0.90 -2.61 11.92
N ALA A 34 -0.21 -2.18 11.31
CA ALA A 34 -1.20 -3.09 10.78
C ALA A 34 -1.33 -3.02 9.25
N LEU A 35 -0.38 -2.36 8.60
CA LEU A 35 -0.44 -2.27 7.15
C LEU A 35 -0.03 -3.59 6.54
N VAL A 36 -0.98 -4.26 5.90
CA VAL A 36 -0.77 -5.58 5.32
C VAL A 36 -1.48 -5.63 3.98
N PHE A 37 -0.82 -6.20 3.00
CA PHE A 37 -1.42 -6.42 1.69
C PHE A 37 -1.97 -7.84 1.62
N HIS A 38 -2.96 -8.02 0.77
CA HIS A 38 -3.60 -9.31 0.59
C HIS A 38 -3.73 -9.63 -0.88
N CYS A 39 -3.30 -10.82 -1.28
CA CYS A 39 -3.43 -11.28 -2.65
C CYS A 39 -4.63 -12.24 -2.73
N ASN A 40 -5.63 -11.86 -3.52
CA ASN A 40 -6.83 -12.69 -3.68
C ASN A 40 -6.56 -13.97 -4.46
N THR A 41 -5.51 -13.99 -5.26
CA THR A 41 -5.21 -15.15 -6.08
C THR A 41 -4.70 -16.31 -5.25
N CYS A 42 -3.80 -16.06 -4.30
CA CYS A 42 -3.22 -17.11 -3.48
C CYS A 42 -3.54 -16.93 -2.00
N GLU A 43 -4.32 -15.91 -1.66
CA GLU A 43 -4.76 -15.62 -0.30
C GLU A 43 -3.59 -15.48 0.67
N THR A 44 -2.55 -14.83 0.21
CA THR A 44 -1.37 -14.57 1.02
C THR A 44 -1.41 -13.14 1.56
N ASN A 45 -1.09 -12.98 2.83
CA ASN A 45 -0.95 -11.66 3.44
C ASN A 45 0.53 -11.38 3.69
N TRP A 46 0.94 -10.13 3.45
CA TRP A 46 2.33 -9.76 3.73
C TRP A 46 2.40 -8.26 3.99
N PRO A 47 3.33 -7.83 4.86
CA PRO A 47 3.53 -6.41 5.09
C PRO A 47 4.38 -5.81 3.98
N PRO A 48 4.23 -4.51 3.70
CA PRO A 48 5.07 -3.86 2.71
C PRO A 48 6.50 -3.73 3.21
N SER A 49 7.45 -3.73 2.28
CA SER A 49 8.84 -3.49 2.63
C SER A 49 9.08 -2.00 2.84
N SER A 50 10.25 -1.67 3.40
CA SER A 50 10.62 -0.27 3.58
C SER A 50 10.63 0.49 2.27
N GLU A 51 11.09 -0.17 1.22
CA GLU A 51 11.13 0.46 -0.10
C GLU A 51 9.74 0.76 -0.63
N GLU A 52 8.81 -0.16 -0.42
CA GLU A 52 7.44 0.06 -0.86
C GLU A 52 6.79 1.19 -0.07
N ILE A 53 7.04 1.23 1.22
CA ILE A 53 6.52 2.29 2.07
C ILE A 53 7.04 3.65 1.59
N ALA A 54 8.32 3.74 1.32
CA ALA A 54 8.91 4.99 0.84
C ALA A 54 8.33 5.41 -0.50
N ARG A 55 8.11 4.45 -1.39
CA ARG A 55 7.55 4.73 -2.70
C ARG A 55 6.12 5.26 -2.58
N PHE A 56 5.32 4.63 -1.73
CA PHE A 56 3.94 5.06 -1.54
C PHE A 56 3.87 6.45 -0.92
N ARG A 57 4.74 6.72 0.05
CA ARG A 57 4.81 8.04 0.66
C ARG A 57 5.12 9.11 -0.37
N LYS A 58 6.06 8.80 -1.24
CA LYS A 58 6.45 9.73 -2.27
C LYS A 58 5.28 10.06 -3.18
N GLU A 59 4.49 9.06 -3.54
CA GLU A 59 3.33 9.29 -4.37
C GLU A 59 2.30 10.16 -3.69
N PHE A 60 2.09 9.95 -2.40
CA PHE A 60 1.16 10.77 -1.64
C PHE A 60 1.64 12.21 -1.54
N GLU A 61 2.95 12.41 -1.41
CA GLU A 61 3.51 13.75 -1.36
C GLU A 61 3.30 14.49 -2.65
N LYS A 62 3.41 13.79 -3.77
CA LYS A 62 3.18 14.39 -5.07
C LYS A 62 1.73 14.84 -5.21
N GLU A 63 0.82 14.00 -4.76
CA GLU A 63 -0.60 14.30 -4.87
C GLU A 63 -1.06 15.31 -3.84
N GLY A 64 -0.34 15.42 -2.75
CA GLY A 64 -0.72 16.29 -1.65
C GLY A 64 -0.49 17.76 -1.88
N LYS A 65 -0.07 18.13 -3.04
CA LYS A 65 0.21 19.54 -3.36
C LYS A 65 -1.06 20.39 -3.52
#